data_8ec0f1c84d2bfd0f0c883916ef82a6b4
#
_entry.id   8ec0f1c84d2bfd0f0c883916ef82a6b4
#
_cell.length_a   1.000
_cell.length_b   1.000
_cell.length_c   1.000
_cell.angle_alpha   90.00
_cell.angle_beta   90.00
_cell.angle_gamma   90.00
#
_symmetry.space_group_name_H-M   'P 1'
#
loop_
_entity.id
_entity.type
_entity.pdbx_description
1 polymer ?
#
loop_
_entity_poly.entity_id
_entity_poly.type
_entity_poly.pdbx_seq_one_letter_code
_entity_poly.pdbx_strand_id
1 'polypeptide(L)'
;MKQFRSYIYQSSADFTRAMLWEAKYIFRDKAVFFSFVIVAVVVSFLYTYLYSEETLQKLPIGVVDEDNTAQSRQLLRMIDANSGVAIYSSYLNLSEAEKAFQREQIRGIVTIPNGFARDLQRGEQPSISVYADASYMLYYKQILTAAKLSAAYLNAGVEMKRSSAQGKLPTQAREEAMPVSAKVVSLYNPSSGYATFLIPIVLVIIFQTTILTAVGILGGTMREGNKLRKIYPNSHNFWGALPIVMGKATTYLGFSTVILLIILGIIMPLFGIPVRSSMLSTLVFMIPFILSIVFMGLCLLNFVRRREDAIMLIMYTSLPSVMLTGFSWPSVAMPQWLNIFSYIVPTTLGAKGFISITQMGAHLTTIMPYWLGMWGLCLVYLVLATFTLKKVLNK
;
A
#
# COMPACT_ATOMS: atom_id res chain seq x y z
N MET A 1 9.17 -48.09 22.96
CA MET A 1 10.29 -47.38 22.32
C MET A 1 10.35 -47.61 20.79
N LYS A 2 10.24 -48.85 20.27
CA LYS A 2 10.29 -49.11 18.80
C LYS A 2 9.19 -48.39 18.00
N GLN A 3 7.95 -48.39 18.48
CA GLN A 3 6.82 -47.70 17.81
C GLN A 3 6.99 -46.18 17.80
N PHE A 4 7.50 -45.57 18.87
CA PHE A 4 7.77 -44.12 18.96
C PHE A 4 8.89 -43.71 18.00
N ARG A 5 9.98 -44.48 17.91
CA ARG A 5 11.06 -44.25 16.93
C ARG A 5 10.57 -44.38 15.49
N SER A 6 9.76 -45.38 15.17
CA SER A 6 9.15 -45.56 13.86
C SER A 6 8.27 -44.36 13.49
N TYR A 7 7.48 -43.85 14.42
CA TYR A 7 6.62 -42.70 14.23
C TYR A 7 7.42 -41.43 13.94
N ILE A 8 8.48 -41.15 14.72
CA ILE A 8 9.35 -39.95 14.49
C ILE A 8 10.01 -40.04 13.11
N TYR A 9 10.52 -41.21 12.75
CA TYR A 9 11.15 -41.46 11.44
C TYR A 9 10.18 -41.21 10.29
N GLN A 10 8.96 -41.72 10.38
CA GLN A 10 7.92 -41.51 9.38
C GLN A 10 7.47 -40.06 9.30
N SER A 11 7.31 -39.41 10.43
CA SER A 11 6.97 -37.97 10.52
C SER A 11 8.02 -37.09 9.85
N SER A 12 9.30 -37.35 10.09
CA SER A 12 10.44 -36.63 9.46
C SER A 12 10.50 -36.93 7.94
N ALA A 13 10.24 -38.15 7.52
CA ALA A 13 10.21 -38.53 6.11
C ALA A 13 9.06 -37.83 5.37
N ASP A 14 7.88 -37.75 5.97
CA ASP A 14 6.71 -37.09 5.36
C ASP A 14 6.90 -35.57 5.30
N PHE A 15 7.51 -34.94 6.32
CA PHE A 15 7.91 -33.54 6.30
C PHE A 15 8.87 -33.25 5.12
N THR A 16 9.98 -34.00 5.04
CA THR A 16 11.00 -33.80 4.00
C THR A 16 10.43 -34.05 2.61
N ARG A 17 9.60 -35.11 2.46
CA ARG A 17 8.92 -35.44 1.20
C ARG A 17 7.98 -34.31 0.78
N ALA A 18 7.21 -33.72 1.71
CA ALA A 18 6.32 -32.62 1.43
C ALA A 18 7.10 -31.37 1.02
N MET A 19 8.16 -31.05 1.74
CA MET A 19 9.04 -29.91 1.45
C MET A 19 9.67 -30.04 0.05
N LEU A 20 10.28 -31.16 -0.27
CA LEU A 20 10.94 -31.39 -1.56
C LEU A 20 9.94 -31.47 -2.72
N TRP A 21 8.77 -32.04 -2.49
CA TRP A 21 7.72 -32.10 -3.50
C TRP A 21 7.25 -30.69 -3.87
N GLU A 22 6.89 -29.85 -2.89
CA GLU A 22 6.46 -28.47 -3.13
C GLU A 22 7.57 -27.67 -3.84
N ALA A 23 8.82 -27.75 -3.35
CA ALA A 23 9.95 -27.05 -3.96
C ALA A 23 10.14 -27.45 -5.42
N LYS A 24 10.11 -28.75 -5.72
CA LYS A 24 10.21 -29.27 -7.08
C LYS A 24 9.08 -28.78 -7.98
N TYR A 25 7.84 -28.80 -7.49
CA TYR A 25 6.68 -28.47 -8.31
C TYR A 25 6.49 -26.96 -8.47
N ILE A 26 6.96 -26.13 -7.55
CA ILE A 26 7.02 -24.66 -7.75
C ILE A 26 7.81 -24.34 -9.03
N PHE A 27 8.93 -25.01 -9.29
CA PHE A 27 9.71 -24.78 -10.53
C PHE A 27 9.18 -25.55 -11.74
N ARG A 28 8.57 -26.71 -11.55
CA ARG A 28 8.12 -27.56 -12.64
C ARG A 28 6.78 -27.13 -13.24
N ASP A 29 5.89 -26.61 -12.41
CA ASP A 29 4.58 -26.09 -12.85
C ASP A 29 4.74 -24.62 -13.29
N LYS A 30 4.67 -24.40 -14.59
CA LYS A 30 4.86 -23.06 -15.18
C LYS A 30 3.88 -22.02 -14.62
N ALA A 31 2.63 -22.41 -14.34
CA ALA A 31 1.63 -21.52 -13.79
C ALA A 31 1.97 -21.10 -12.35
N VAL A 32 2.45 -22.04 -11.53
CA VAL A 32 2.87 -21.76 -10.15
C VAL A 32 4.14 -20.91 -10.12
N PHE A 33 5.16 -21.28 -10.91
CA PHE A 33 6.39 -20.51 -10.99
C PHE A 33 6.12 -19.08 -11.43
N PHE A 34 5.32 -18.91 -12.49
CA PHE A 34 4.95 -17.59 -12.97
C PHE A 34 4.16 -16.79 -11.93
N SER A 35 3.08 -17.36 -11.35
CA SER A 35 2.20 -16.65 -10.42
C SER A 35 2.84 -16.36 -9.07
N PHE A 36 3.70 -17.23 -8.56
CA PHE A 36 4.30 -17.08 -7.24
C PHE A 36 5.63 -16.33 -7.27
N VAL A 37 6.53 -16.67 -8.20
CA VAL A 37 7.88 -16.10 -8.23
C VAL A 37 7.94 -14.89 -9.15
N ILE A 38 7.54 -15.07 -10.42
CA ILE A 38 7.69 -14.01 -11.42
C ILE A 38 6.72 -12.85 -11.12
N VAL A 39 5.45 -13.14 -10.89
CA VAL A 39 4.45 -12.09 -10.59
C VAL A 39 4.81 -11.34 -9.31
N ALA A 40 5.26 -12.02 -8.25
CA ALA A 40 5.65 -11.36 -7.02
C ALA A 40 6.77 -10.33 -7.23
N VAL A 41 7.80 -10.65 -8.02
CA VAL A 41 8.93 -9.76 -8.29
C VAL A 41 8.57 -8.70 -9.32
N VAL A 42 8.00 -9.12 -10.47
CA VAL A 42 7.71 -8.21 -11.59
C VAL A 42 6.61 -7.20 -11.23
N VAL A 43 5.54 -7.64 -10.55
CA VAL A 43 4.46 -6.73 -10.14
C VAL A 43 4.96 -5.76 -9.07
N SER A 44 5.79 -6.23 -8.12
CA SER A 44 6.41 -5.34 -7.14
C SER A 44 7.30 -4.29 -7.81
N PHE A 45 8.13 -4.68 -8.77
CA PHE A 45 8.95 -3.77 -9.56
C PHE A 45 8.09 -2.78 -10.35
N LEU A 46 7.06 -3.28 -11.07
CA LEU A 46 6.20 -2.46 -11.91
C LEU A 46 5.43 -1.41 -11.10
N TYR A 47 4.83 -1.80 -9.97
CA TYR A 47 4.15 -0.85 -9.09
C TYR A 47 5.12 0.21 -8.56
N THR A 48 6.30 -0.21 -8.11
CA THR A 48 7.30 0.72 -7.61
C THR A 48 7.78 1.68 -8.70
N TYR A 49 7.98 1.19 -9.92
CA TYR A 49 8.34 2.00 -11.08
C TYR A 49 7.24 3.01 -11.45
N LEU A 50 5.98 2.57 -11.54
CA LEU A 50 4.84 3.43 -11.91
C LEU A 50 4.64 4.62 -10.96
N TYR A 51 4.95 4.45 -9.68
CA TYR A 51 4.77 5.47 -8.65
C TYR A 51 6.09 6.13 -8.21
N SER A 52 7.19 5.89 -8.92
CA SER A 52 8.53 6.36 -8.53
C SER A 52 8.67 7.88 -8.44
N GLU A 53 7.85 8.63 -9.17
CA GLU A 53 7.85 10.11 -9.10
C GLU A 53 7.24 10.66 -7.79
N GLU A 54 6.72 9.81 -6.91
CA GLU A 54 6.22 10.14 -5.57
C GLU A 54 5.09 11.16 -5.55
N THR A 55 5.22 12.30 -6.24
CA THR A 55 4.25 13.40 -6.26
C THR A 55 3.86 13.76 -7.69
N LEU A 56 2.61 14.16 -7.87
CA LEU A 56 2.17 14.72 -9.13
C LEU A 56 2.82 16.10 -9.33
N GLN A 57 3.45 16.28 -10.47
CA GLN A 57 4.11 17.53 -10.84
C GLN A 57 3.47 18.12 -12.08
N LYS A 58 3.48 19.47 -12.16
CA LYS A 58 3.05 20.24 -13.33
C LYS A 58 1.65 19.88 -13.83
N LEU A 59 0.69 19.70 -12.88
CA LEU A 59 -0.70 19.51 -13.28
C LEU A 59 -1.20 20.71 -14.09
N PRO A 60 -1.76 20.52 -15.30
CA PRO A 60 -2.23 21.61 -16.13
C PRO A 60 -3.45 22.28 -15.49
N ILE A 61 -3.37 23.59 -15.25
CA ILE A 61 -4.48 24.42 -14.79
C ILE A 61 -4.75 25.56 -15.77
N GLY A 62 -6.00 25.98 -15.84
CA GLY A 62 -6.42 27.18 -16.56
C GLY A 62 -6.51 28.36 -15.61
N VAL A 63 -6.31 29.55 -16.14
CA VAL A 63 -6.49 30.79 -15.38
C VAL A 63 -7.45 31.73 -16.11
N VAL A 64 -8.27 32.44 -15.33
CA VAL A 64 -9.14 33.52 -15.79
C VAL A 64 -8.80 34.74 -14.95
N ASP A 65 -8.05 35.69 -15.54
CA ASP A 65 -7.65 36.92 -14.86
C ASP A 65 -8.49 38.10 -15.39
N GLU A 66 -9.55 38.45 -14.65
CA GLU A 66 -10.43 39.54 -15.00
C GLU A 66 -9.87 40.91 -14.49
N ASP A 67 -8.88 40.89 -13.57
CA ASP A 67 -8.28 42.07 -13.00
C ASP A 67 -7.14 42.66 -13.86
N ASN A 68 -6.38 41.79 -14.53
CA ASN A 68 -5.26 42.14 -15.43
C ASN A 68 -4.23 43.13 -14.86
N THR A 69 -3.99 43.07 -13.55
CA THR A 69 -3.09 43.98 -12.84
C THR A 69 -1.70 43.40 -12.60
N ALA A 70 -0.79 44.18 -12.04
CA ALA A 70 0.51 43.69 -11.61
C ALA A 70 0.39 42.68 -10.44
N GLN A 71 -0.60 42.85 -9.56
CA GLN A 71 -0.87 42.02 -8.40
C GLN A 71 -1.48 40.68 -8.80
N SER A 72 -2.45 40.67 -9.73
CA SER A 72 -3.01 39.42 -10.25
C SER A 72 -1.93 38.61 -10.95
N ARG A 73 -1.12 39.21 -11.81
CA ARG A 73 0.02 38.54 -12.47
C ARG A 73 1.08 38.04 -11.47
N GLN A 74 1.28 38.75 -10.34
CA GLN A 74 2.18 38.28 -9.29
C GLN A 74 1.64 36.97 -8.65
N LEU A 75 0.35 36.94 -8.31
CA LEU A 75 -0.29 35.76 -7.78
C LEU A 75 -0.20 34.57 -8.76
N LEU A 76 -0.48 34.82 -10.04
CA LEU A 76 -0.39 33.75 -11.06
C LEU A 76 1.04 33.19 -11.18
N ARG A 77 2.06 34.07 -11.17
CA ARG A 77 3.46 33.64 -11.15
C ARG A 77 3.81 32.82 -9.92
N MET A 78 3.25 33.12 -8.74
CA MET A 78 3.47 32.34 -7.53
C MET A 78 2.79 30.98 -7.61
N ILE A 79 1.62 30.91 -8.24
CA ILE A 79 0.93 29.63 -8.49
C ILE A 79 1.73 28.77 -9.48
N ASP A 80 2.18 29.37 -10.59
CA ASP A 80 2.95 28.65 -11.63
C ASP A 80 4.35 28.21 -11.14
N ALA A 81 4.93 28.94 -10.20
CA ALA A 81 6.19 28.56 -9.55
C ALA A 81 6.07 27.36 -8.61
N ASN A 82 4.85 26.92 -8.29
CA ASN A 82 4.65 25.72 -7.48
C ASN A 82 4.88 24.48 -8.35
N SER A 83 5.73 23.57 -7.88
CA SER A 83 6.07 22.34 -8.62
C SER A 83 4.88 21.44 -8.95
N GLY A 84 3.78 21.56 -8.20
CA GLY A 84 2.61 20.70 -8.34
C GLY A 84 1.67 21.06 -9.48
N VAL A 85 1.70 22.33 -9.94
CA VAL A 85 0.80 22.81 -10.99
C VAL A 85 1.60 23.56 -12.07
N ALA A 86 1.01 23.69 -13.25
CA ALA A 86 1.54 24.52 -14.32
C ALA A 86 0.37 25.23 -15.01
N ILE A 87 0.50 26.53 -15.26
CA ILE A 87 -0.49 27.29 -16.00
C ILE A 87 -0.41 26.86 -17.47
N TYR A 88 -1.42 26.11 -17.92
CA TYR A 88 -1.49 25.63 -19.30
C TYR A 88 -1.94 26.72 -20.26
N SER A 89 -2.98 27.48 -19.89
CA SER A 89 -3.52 28.58 -20.72
C SER A 89 -4.28 29.57 -19.87
N SER A 90 -4.33 30.83 -20.38
CA SER A 90 -5.21 31.88 -19.88
C SER A 90 -6.47 31.95 -20.76
N TYR A 91 -7.63 32.02 -20.14
CA TYR A 91 -8.93 32.07 -20.80
C TYR A 91 -9.60 33.41 -20.55
N LEU A 92 -10.41 33.86 -21.51
CA LEU A 92 -11.10 35.15 -21.41
C LEU A 92 -12.22 35.17 -20.38
N ASN A 93 -12.86 34.01 -20.18
CA ASN A 93 -13.96 33.86 -19.24
C ASN A 93 -14.03 32.43 -18.68
N LEU A 94 -14.79 32.27 -17.61
CA LEU A 94 -14.95 30.98 -16.92
C LEU A 94 -15.56 29.91 -17.86
N SER A 95 -16.50 30.28 -18.75
CA SER A 95 -17.16 29.33 -19.63
C SER A 95 -16.20 28.68 -20.65
N GLU A 96 -15.19 29.42 -21.13
CA GLU A 96 -14.14 28.83 -21.98
C GLU A 96 -13.23 27.89 -21.20
N ALA A 97 -12.85 28.29 -19.99
CA ALA A 97 -12.05 27.45 -19.11
C ALA A 97 -12.78 26.16 -18.72
N GLU A 98 -14.11 26.22 -18.47
CA GLU A 98 -14.95 25.05 -18.20
C GLU A 98 -14.99 24.08 -19.38
N LYS A 99 -15.05 24.59 -20.61
CA LYS A 99 -14.99 23.73 -21.82
C LYS A 99 -13.63 23.02 -21.93
N ALA A 100 -12.53 23.70 -21.60
CA ALA A 100 -11.21 23.08 -21.58
C ALA A 100 -11.09 22.03 -20.45
N PHE A 101 -11.70 22.31 -19.29
CA PHE A 101 -11.80 21.36 -18.18
C PHE A 101 -12.60 20.11 -18.57
N GLN A 102 -13.76 20.27 -19.20
CA GLN A 102 -14.59 19.16 -19.70
C GLN A 102 -13.89 18.33 -20.78
N ARG A 103 -12.99 18.94 -21.55
CA ARG A 103 -12.15 18.25 -22.54
C ARG A 103 -10.90 17.61 -21.92
N GLU A 104 -10.77 17.65 -20.60
CA GLU A 104 -9.61 17.13 -19.85
C GLU A 104 -8.26 17.78 -20.21
N GLN A 105 -8.26 18.94 -20.85
CA GLN A 105 -7.05 19.69 -21.18
C GLN A 105 -6.42 20.33 -19.94
N ILE A 106 -7.25 20.67 -18.95
CA ILE A 106 -6.85 21.21 -17.65
C ILE A 106 -7.55 20.44 -16.54
N ARG A 107 -6.95 20.43 -15.34
CA ARG A 107 -7.46 19.74 -14.15
C ARG A 107 -7.97 20.68 -13.06
N GLY A 108 -7.88 21.99 -13.29
CA GLY A 108 -8.41 23.01 -12.42
C GLY A 108 -8.41 24.38 -13.07
N ILE A 109 -9.16 25.31 -12.47
CA ILE A 109 -9.29 26.68 -12.94
C ILE A 109 -9.07 27.61 -11.75
N VAL A 110 -8.28 28.66 -11.92
CA VAL A 110 -8.13 29.74 -10.96
C VAL A 110 -8.70 31.00 -11.57
N THR A 111 -9.69 31.61 -10.90
CA THR A 111 -10.31 32.86 -11.34
C THR A 111 -9.97 33.98 -10.39
N ILE A 112 -9.45 35.06 -10.93
CA ILE A 112 -9.16 36.33 -10.22
C ILE A 112 -10.19 37.36 -10.67
N PRO A 113 -11.07 37.82 -9.77
CA PRO A 113 -12.14 38.72 -10.13
C PRO A 113 -11.62 40.18 -10.40
N ASN A 114 -12.40 40.92 -11.17
CA ASN A 114 -12.15 42.34 -11.38
C ASN A 114 -12.14 43.10 -10.05
N GLY A 115 -11.21 44.06 -9.89
CA GLY A 115 -11.03 44.86 -8.68
C GLY A 115 -10.15 44.19 -7.63
N PHE A 116 -9.58 42.99 -7.89
CA PHE A 116 -8.70 42.29 -6.96
C PHE A 116 -7.57 43.15 -6.40
N ALA A 117 -6.84 43.85 -7.26
CA ALA A 117 -5.74 44.71 -6.82
C ALA A 117 -6.21 45.96 -6.04
N ARG A 118 -7.33 46.55 -6.47
CA ARG A 118 -7.94 47.69 -5.78
C ARG A 118 -8.32 47.37 -4.35
N ASP A 119 -9.03 46.22 -4.17
CA ASP A 119 -9.50 45.79 -2.87
C ASP A 119 -8.32 45.40 -1.96
N LEU A 120 -7.30 44.74 -2.52
CA LEU A 120 -6.06 44.41 -1.82
C LEU A 120 -5.32 45.70 -1.34
N GLN A 121 -5.27 46.78 -2.16
CA GLN A 121 -4.64 48.04 -1.78
C GLN A 121 -5.43 48.79 -0.71
N ARG A 122 -6.76 48.70 -0.72
CA ARG A 122 -7.64 49.30 0.29
C ARG A 122 -7.61 48.58 1.63
N GLY A 123 -7.04 47.41 1.67
CA GLY A 123 -7.03 46.54 2.86
C GLY A 123 -8.31 45.72 3.02
N GLU A 124 -9.11 45.71 1.99
CA GLU A 124 -10.24 44.78 1.87
C GLU A 124 -9.70 43.40 1.53
N GLN A 125 -10.47 42.35 1.82
CA GLN A 125 -10.06 40.96 1.55
C GLN A 125 -10.66 40.49 0.21
N PRO A 126 -9.92 40.60 -0.92
CA PRO A 126 -10.41 40.06 -2.17
C PRO A 126 -10.40 38.52 -2.12
N SER A 127 -11.32 37.89 -2.83
CA SER A 127 -11.40 36.42 -2.93
C SER A 127 -11.01 35.98 -4.33
N ILE A 128 -10.26 34.88 -4.42
CA ILE A 128 -10.02 34.15 -5.66
C ILE A 128 -10.86 32.87 -5.64
N SER A 129 -11.37 32.46 -6.79
CA SER A 129 -12.10 31.21 -6.90
C SER A 129 -11.19 30.13 -7.50
N VAL A 130 -11.19 28.95 -6.87
CA VAL A 130 -10.39 27.80 -7.32
C VAL A 130 -11.33 26.64 -7.57
N TYR A 131 -11.44 26.23 -8.82
CA TYR A 131 -12.19 25.05 -9.25
C TYR A 131 -11.17 23.96 -9.52
N ALA A 132 -11.29 22.84 -8.81
CA ALA A 132 -10.36 21.73 -8.94
C ALA A 132 -11.12 20.42 -9.11
N ASP A 133 -10.57 19.50 -9.90
CA ASP A 133 -11.13 18.18 -10.10
C ASP A 133 -11.06 17.37 -8.80
N ALA A 134 -12.20 17.29 -8.10
CA ALA A 134 -12.33 16.55 -6.85
C ALA A 134 -12.69 15.06 -7.06
N SER A 135 -12.94 14.63 -8.30
CA SER A 135 -13.14 13.22 -8.63
C SER A 135 -11.84 12.43 -8.43
N TYR A 136 -10.70 13.09 -8.52
CA TYR A 136 -9.39 12.53 -8.22
C TYR A 136 -8.68 13.29 -7.10
N MET A 137 -8.67 12.70 -5.91
CA MET A 137 -8.20 13.33 -4.68
C MET A 137 -6.79 13.96 -4.80
N LEU A 138 -5.89 13.36 -5.57
CA LEU A 138 -4.52 13.90 -5.73
C LEU A 138 -4.51 15.19 -6.55
N TYR A 139 -5.33 15.32 -7.60
CA TYR A 139 -5.47 16.56 -8.36
C TYR A 139 -6.01 17.68 -7.47
N TYR A 140 -7.12 17.38 -6.79
CA TYR A 140 -7.73 18.34 -5.86
C TYR A 140 -6.74 18.84 -4.81
N LYS A 141 -6.06 17.93 -4.11
CA LYS A 141 -5.08 18.28 -3.08
C LYS A 141 -3.97 19.15 -3.63
N GLN A 142 -3.43 18.81 -4.79
CA GLN A 142 -2.28 19.51 -5.37
C GLN A 142 -2.64 20.94 -5.80
N ILE A 143 -3.76 21.12 -6.52
CA ILE A 143 -4.24 22.40 -7.00
C ILE A 143 -4.63 23.31 -5.84
N LEU A 144 -5.37 22.75 -4.85
CA LEU A 144 -5.77 23.52 -3.67
C LEU A 144 -4.58 23.96 -2.84
N THR A 145 -3.56 23.12 -2.69
CA THR A 145 -2.33 23.45 -1.95
C THR A 145 -1.56 24.55 -2.65
N ALA A 146 -1.38 24.47 -3.97
CA ALA A 146 -0.71 25.49 -4.75
C ALA A 146 -1.41 26.86 -4.64
N ALA A 147 -2.74 26.87 -4.82
CA ALA A 147 -3.52 28.12 -4.73
C ALA A 147 -3.51 28.73 -3.33
N LYS A 148 -3.76 27.92 -2.28
CA LYS A 148 -3.77 28.40 -0.88
C LYS A 148 -2.40 28.93 -0.44
N LEU A 149 -1.33 28.21 -0.78
CA LEU A 149 0.03 28.62 -0.40
C LEU A 149 0.42 29.90 -1.10
N SER A 150 0.13 30.06 -2.40
CA SER A 150 0.41 31.26 -3.17
C SER A 150 -0.38 32.46 -2.65
N ALA A 151 -1.67 32.29 -2.32
CA ALA A 151 -2.49 33.34 -1.71
C ALA A 151 -1.95 33.75 -0.34
N ALA A 152 -1.53 32.80 0.49
CA ALA A 152 -0.95 33.08 1.81
C ALA A 152 0.37 33.89 1.70
N TYR A 153 1.25 33.51 0.77
CA TYR A 153 2.48 34.28 0.53
C TYR A 153 2.21 35.67 -0.02
N LEU A 154 1.25 35.84 -0.93
CA LEU A 154 0.86 37.16 -1.42
C LEU A 154 0.34 38.02 -0.28
N ASN A 155 -0.56 37.53 0.55
CA ASN A 155 -1.11 38.24 1.71
C ASN A 155 -0.02 38.68 2.67
N ALA A 156 0.89 37.77 3.03
CA ALA A 156 2.02 38.08 3.89
C ALA A 156 2.92 39.18 3.28
N GLY A 157 3.18 39.07 1.97
CA GLY A 157 3.98 40.09 1.26
C GLY A 157 3.33 41.50 1.22
N VAL A 158 2.01 41.53 1.07
CA VAL A 158 1.24 42.80 1.10
C VAL A 158 1.28 43.40 2.50
N GLU A 159 1.03 42.59 3.54
CA GLU A 159 1.04 43.07 4.93
C GLU A 159 2.43 43.55 5.37
N MET A 160 3.49 42.82 4.99
CA MET A 160 4.87 43.27 5.23
C MET A 160 5.17 44.63 4.57
N LYS A 161 4.73 44.84 3.31
CA LYS A 161 4.89 46.12 2.62
C LYS A 161 4.14 47.24 3.34
N ARG A 162 2.92 46.97 3.81
CA ARG A 162 2.09 47.92 4.54
C ARG A 162 2.73 48.32 5.88
N SER A 163 3.17 47.33 6.66
CA SER A 163 3.86 47.57 7.94
C SER A 163 5.19 48.32 7.75
N SER A 164 5.96 47.99 6.70
CA SER A 164 7.21 48.69 6.37
C SER A 164 6.96 50.14 5.95
N ALA A 165 5.87 50.45 5.21
CA ALA A 165 5.47 51.80 4.86
C ALA A 165 5.08 52.65 6.09
N GLN A 166 4.71 52.02 7.21
CA GLN A 166 4.46 52.65 8.51
C GLN A 166 5.75 52.85 9.33
N GLY A 167 6.93 52.58 8.77
CA GLY A 167 8.22 52.75 9.42
C GLY A 167 8.68 51.64 10.33
N LYS A 168 8.01 50.46 10.29
CA LYS A 168 8.40 49.30 11.08
C LYS A 168 9.61 48.59 10.47
N LEU A 169 10.44 48.00 11.32
CA LEU A 169 11.56 47.17 10.88
C LEU A 169 11.05 45.92 10.12
N PRO A 170 11.79 45.40 9.12
CA PRO A 170 11.38 44.21 8.37
C PRO A 170 11.07 42.97 9.23
N THR A 171 11.75 42.80 10.35
CA THR A 171 11.48 41.71 11.34
C THR A 171 10.13 41.91 12.00
N GLN A 172 9.82 43.10 12.48
CA GLN A 172 8.53 43.45 13.10
C GLN A 172 7.39 43.33 12.10
N ALA A 173 7.58 43.80 10.88
CA ALA A 173 6.60 43.69 9.79
C ALA A 173 6.28 42.23 9.47
N ARG A 174 7.29 41.34 9.50
CA ARG A 174 7.11 39.92 9.30
C ARG A 174 6.36 39.24 10.45
N GLU A 175 6.69 39.61 11.70
CA GLU A 175 6.01 39.04 12.89
C GLU A 175 4.54 39.48 12.95
N GLU A 176 4.23 40.73 12.53
CA GLU A 176 2.85 41.19 12.41
C GLU A 176 2.08 40.52 11.27
N ALA A 177 2.71 40.37 10.11
CA ALA A 177 2.09 39.69 8.96
C ALA A 177 1.84 38.20 9.22
N MET A 178 2.65 37.58 10.09
CA MET A 178 2.55 36.16 10.47
C MET A 178 2.74 35.98 11.98
N PRO A 179 1.77 36.41 12.80
CA PRO A 179 1.88 36.33 14.26
C PRO A 179 1.95 34.90 14.82
N VAL A 180 1.49 33.96 14.04
CA VAL A 180 1.60 32.52 14.39
C VAL A 180 2.30 31.80 13.25
N SER A 181 3.47 31.23 13.53
CA SER A 181 4.18 30.37 12.59
C SER A 181 3.92 28.88 12.92
N ALA A 182 3.36 28.16 11.97
CA ALA A 182 3.21 26.70 12.10
C ALA A 182 4.44 25.99 11.56
N LYS A 183 5.22 25.34 12.43
CA LYS A 183 6.31 24.47 12.00
C LYS A 183 5.73 23.08 11.71
N VAL A 184 5.43 22.81 10.44
CA VAL A 184 4.94 21.51 10.01
C VAL A 184 6.12 20.56 9.80
N VAL A 185 6.13 19.46 10.52
CA VAL A 185 7.12 18.39 10.37
C VAL A 185 6.40 17.14 9.89
N SER A 186 6.61 16.77 8.63
CA SER A 186 6.05 15.53 8.08
C SER A 186 6.86 14.34 8.59
N LEU A 187 6.19 13.48 9.38
CA LEU A 187 6.82 12.26 9.90
C LEU A 187 6.73 11.13 8.87
N TYR A 188 7.82 10.38 8.73
CA TYR A 188 7.93 9.14 7.96
C TYR A 188 7.75 9.23 6.44
N ASN A 189 7.05 10.22 5.91
CA ASN A 189 6.90 10.51 4.50
C ASN A 189 7.02 12.02 4.25
N PRO A 190 8.25 12.59 4.29
CA PRO A 190 8.46 14.04 4.19
C PRO A 190 7.98 14.65 2.89
N SER A 191 8.12 13.93 1.77
CA SER A 191 7.63 14.35 0.45
C SER A 191 6.12 14.26 0.31
N SER A 192 5.41 13.65 1.28
CA SER A 192 4.01 13.22 1.13
C SER A 192 3.81 12.37 -0.13
N GLY A 193 4.83 11.60 -0.49
CA GLY A 193 4.92 10.81 -1.71
C GLY A 193 3.94 9.65 -1.71
N TYR A 194 3.36 9.41 -2.89
CA TYR A 194 2.34 8.40 -3.05
C TYR A 194 2.92 6.98 -3.06
N ALA A 195 4.12 6.80 -3.63
CA ALA A 195 4.81 5.51 -3.62
C ALA A 195 5.18 5.08 -2.20
N THR A 196 5.81 5.97 -1.44
CA THR A 196 6.17 5.71 -0.03
C THR A 196 4.95 5.30 0.81
N PHE A 197 3.76 5.84 0.51
CA PHE A 197 2.51 5.47 1.17
C PHE A 197 1.95 4.13 0.68
N LEU A 198 1.89 3.91 -0.64
CA LEU A 198 1.18 2.82 -1.28
C LEU A 198 1.98 1.50 -1.30
N ILE A 199 3.26 1.57 -1.67
CA ILE A 199 4.06 0.39 -2.01
C ILE A 199 4.16 -0.63 -0.87
N PRO A 200 4.41 -0.25 0.40
CA PRO A 200 4.51 -1.22 1.49
C PRO A 200 3.25 -2.08 1.64
N ILE A 201 2.08 -1.49 1.38
CA ILE A 201 0.80 -2.18 1.51
C ILE A 201 0.55 -3.10 0.33
N VAL A 202 0.82 -2.60 -0.89
CA VAL A 202 0.70 -3.40 -2.11
C VAL A 202 1.60 -4.63 -2.03
N LEU A 203 2.81 -4.52 -1.48
CA LEU A 203 3.71 -5.64 -1.29
C LEU A 203 3.11 -6.73 -0.39
N VAL A 204 2.51 -6.35 0.73
CA VAL A 204 1.85 -7.31 1.64
C VAL A 204 0.71 -8.03 0.94
N ILE A 205 -0.07 -7.32 0.10
CA ILE A 205 -1.16 -7.89 -0.69
C ILE A 205 -0.64 -8.82 -1.78
N ILE A 206 0.43 -8.44 -2.48
CA ILE A 206 1.10 -9.28 -3.48
C ILE A 206 1.55 -10.59 -2.84
N PHE A 207 2.20 -10.55 -1.68
CA PHE A 207 2.61 -11.75 -0.95
C PHE A 207 1.42 -12.64 -0.62
N GLN A 208 0.34 -12.10 -0.08
CA GLN A 208 -0.86 -12.89 0.21
C GLN A 208 -1.41 -13.55 -1.05
N THR A 209 -1.61 -12.76 -2.10
CA THR A 209 -2.26 -13.26 -3.33
C THR A 209 -1.41 -14.32 -4.03
N THR A 210 -0.10 -14.09 -4.16
CA THR A 210 0.81 -15.01 -4.86
C THR A 210 1.02 -16.31 -4.09
N ILE A 211 1.16 -16.25 -2.76
CA ILE A 211 1.27 -17.45 -1.91
C ILE A 211 -0.03 -18.26 -1.96
N LEU A 212 -1.19 -17.61 -1.79
CA LEU A 212 -2.48 -18.30 -1.86
C LEU A 212 -2.69 -18.97 -3.21
N THR A 213 -2.32 -18.28 -4.31
CA THR A 213 -2.41 -18.82 -5.67
C THR A 213 -1.56 -20.07 -5.81
N ALA A 214 -0.31 -20.04 -5.36
CA ALA A 214 0.60 -21.18 -5.46
C ALA A 214 0.12 -22.37 -4.61
N VAL A 215 -0.23 -22.13 -3.35
CA VAL A 215 -0.78 -23.16 -2.44
C VAL A 215 -2.05 -23.77 -3.02
N GLY A 216 -2.94 -22.92 -3.55
CA GLY A 216 -4.20 -23.37 -4.14
C GLY A 216 -4.02 -24.21 -5.40
N ILE A 217 -3.19 -23.75 -6.36
CA ILE A 217 -2.94 -24.50 -7.61
C ILE A 217 -2.27 -25.85 -7.33
N LEU A 218 -1.19 -25.87 -6.52
CA LEU A 218 -0.52 -27.14 -6.19
C LEU A 218 -1.42 -28.06 -5.36
N GLY A 219 -2.20 -27.49 -4.45
CA GLY A 219 -3.19 -28.24 -3.68
C GLY A 219 -4.28 -28.86 -4.55
N GLY A 220 -4.84 -28.11 -5.50
CA GLY A 220 -5.78 -28.59 -6.50
C GLY A 220 -5.18 -29.71 -7.36
N THR A 221 -3.97 -29.49 -7.90
CA THR A 221 -3.23 -30.47 -8.69
C THR A 221 -2.99 -31.80 -7.93
N MET A 222 -2.74 -31.71 -6.63
CA MET A 222 -2.60 -32.93 -5.79
C MET A 222 -3.93 -33.65 -5.55
N ARG A 223 -5.04 -32.90 -5.49
CA ARG A 223 -6.39 -33.52 -5.34
C ARG A 223 -6.87 -34.16 -6.62
N GLU A 224 -6.55 -33.59 -7.77
CA GLU A 224 -6.82 -34.18 -9.07
C GLU A 224 -6.11 -35.53 -9.16
N GLY A 225 -6.85 -36.61 -9.34
CA GLY A 225 -6.31 -37.96 -9.47
C GLY A 225 -5.81 -38.61 -8.17
N ASN A 226 -6.25 -38.15 -7.01
CA ASN A 226 -5.93 -38.75 -5.69
C ASN A 226 -4.43 -38.91 -5.40
N LYS A 227 -3.60 -38.00 -5.91
CA LYS A 227 -2.13 -38.03 -5.76
C LYS A 227 -1.71 -37.92 -4.30
N LEU A 228 -2.43 -37.11 -3.50
CA LEU A 228 -2.15 -36.92 -2.06
C LEU A 228 -2.12 -38.27 -1.32
N ARG A 229 -3.13 -39.11 -1.50
CA ARG A 229 -3.22 -40.41 -0.83
C ARG A 229 -2.14 -41.39 -1.29
N LYS A 230 -1.76 -41.32 -2.57
CA LYS A 230 -0.66 -42.14 -3.10
C LYS A 230 0.70 -41.75 -2.54
N ILE A 231 0.93 -40.47 -2.30
CA ILE A 231 2.21 -39.95 -1.79
C ILE A 231 2.32 -40.15 -0.28
N TYR A 232 1.20 -40.05 0.47
CA TYR A 232 1.15 -40.10 1.93
C TYR A 232 0.18 -41.19 2.43
N PRO A 233 0.45 -42.47 2.16
CA PRO A 233 -0.50 -43.55 2.41
C PRO A 233 -0.80 -43.80 3.90
N ASN A 234 0.10 -43.39 4.81
CA ASN A 234 -0.01 -43.68 6.24
C ASN A 234 -0.40 -42.46 7.09
N SER A 235 -0.74 -41.33 6.49
CA SER A 235 -0.95 -40.05 7.19
C SER A 235 -2.44 -39.71 7.38
N HIS A 236 -3.24 -40.69 7.84
CA HIS A 236 -4.70 -40.57 7.99
C HIS A 236 -5.17 -39.87 9.27
N ASN A 237 -4.27 -39.62 10.21
CA ASN A 237 -4.58 -38.95 11.49
C ASN A 237 -4.02 -37.54 11.54
N PHE A 238 -4.41 -36.78 12.58
CA PHE A 238 -3.95 -35.36 12.77
C PHE A 238 -2.42 -35.28 12.83
N TRP A 239 -1.79 -36.13 13.62
CA TRP A 239 -0.34 -36.13 13.82
C TRP A 239 0.45 -36.56 12.57
N GLY A 240 -0.14 -37.34 11.68
CA GLY A 240 0.45 -37.68 10.39
C GLY A 240 0.30 -36.57 9.34
N ALA A 241 -0.78 -35.80 9.39
CA ALA A 241 -0.99 -34.65 8.50
C ALA A 241 -0.14 -33.45 8.87
N LEU A 242 0.15 -33.23 10.16
CA LEU A 242 0.91 -32.07 10.65
C LEU A 242 2.32 -31.94 10.02
N PRO A 243 3.16 -32.97 9.93
CA PRO A 243 4.46 -32.87 9.27
C PRO A 243 4.37 -32.47 7.80
N ILE A 244 3.33 -32.91 7.10
CA ILE A 244 3.10 -32.57 5.70
C ILE A 244 2.77 -31.08 5.58
N VAL A 245 1.88 -30.56 6.44
CA VAL A 245 1.54 -29.12 6.49
C VAL A 245 2.77 -28.28 6.77
N MET A 246 3.58 -28.69 7.76
CA MET A 246 4.82 -27.99 8.12
C MET A 246 5.87 -28.03 7.01
N GLY A 247 6.04 -29.18 6.34
CA GLY A 247 6.96 -29.33 5.22
C GLY A 247 6.60 -28.40 4.04
N LYS A 248 5.31 -28.33 3.70
CA LYS A 248 4.83 -27.39 2.69
C LYS A 248 5.08 -25.94 3.11
N ALA A 249 4.75 -25.57 4.33
CA ALA A 249 4.91 -24.22 4.86
C ALA A 249 6.38 -23.77 4.87
N THR A 250 7.30 -24.65 5.21
CA THR A 250 8.74 -24.37 5.17
C THR A 250 9.23 -24.02 3.77
N THR A 251 8.72 -24.70 2.74
CA THR A 251 9.06 -24.40 1.34
C THR A 251 8.61 -22.98 0.96
N TYR A 252 7.34 -22.65 1.21
CA TYR A 252 6.82 -21.31 0.89
C TYR A 252 7.53 -20.21 1.69
N LEU A 253 7.84 -20.47 2.97
CA LEU A 253 8.60 -19.55 3.79
C LEU A 253 9.99 -19.27 3.18
N GLY A 254 10.70 -20.30 2.74
CA GLY A 254 12.02 -20.17 2.12
C GLY A 254 11.97 -19.33 0.85
N PHE A 255 11.08 -19.65 -0.11
CA PHE A 255 10.94 -18.88 -1.35
C PHE A 255 10.47 -17.45 -1.10
N SER A 256 9.47 -17.27 -0.22
CA SER A 256 8.98 -15.93 0.12
C SER A 256 10.06 -15.07 0.78
N THR A 257 10.92 -15.68 1.60
CA THR A 257 12.07 -14.97 2.20
C THR A 257 13.04 -14.48 1.13
N VAL A 258 13.36 -15.30 0.11
CA VAL A 258 14.22 -14.88 -1.00
C VAL A 258 13.56 -13.75 -1.80
N ILE A 259 12.28 -13.85 -2.12
CA ILE A 259 11.52 -12.80 -2.82
C ILE A 259 11.53 -11.51 -1.99
N LEU A 260 11.31 -11.59 -0.69
CA LEU A 260 11.32 -10.44 0.22
C LEU A 260 12.70 -9.76 0.28
N LEU A 261 13.78 -10.54 0.29
CA LEU A 261 15.14 -10.01 0.22
C LEU A 261 15.40 -9.24 -1.10
N ILE A 262 14.90 -9.73 -2.21
CA ILE A 262 14.99 -9.04 -3.51
C ILE A 262 14.20 -7.72 -3.44
N ILE A 263 12.99 -7.73 -2.91
CA ILE A 263 12.13 -6.55 -2.85
C ILE A 263 12.73 -5.49 -1.91
N LEU A 264 13.09 -5.86 -0.69
CA LEU A 264 13.61 -4.93 0.32
C LEU A 264 15.05 -4.50 0.05
N GLY A 265 15.88 -5.40 -0.52
CA GLY A 265 17.29 -5.15 -0.72
C GLY A 265 17.63 -4.54 -2.08
N ILE A 266 16.79 -4.72 -3.09
CA ILE A 266 17.03 -4.26 -4.45
C ILE A 266 15.94 -3.30 -4.91
N ILE A 267 14.67 -3.75 -4.95
CA ILE A 267 13.58 -2.98 -5.59
C ILE A 267 13.29 -1.68 -4.83
N MET A 268 13.02 -1.74 -3.55
CA MET A 268 12.68 -0.54 -2.77
C MET A 268 13.83 0.50 -2.77
N PRO A 269 15.10 0.13 -2.52
CA PRO A 269 16.20 1.08 -2.59
C PRO A 269 16.44 1.67 -3.98
N LEU A 270 16.26 0.87 -5.05
CA LEU A 270 16.44 1.33 -6.44
C LEU A 270 15.52 2.52 -6.78
N PHE A 271 14.32 2.56 -6.20
CA PHE A 271 13.32 3.63 -6.41
C PHE A 271 13.26 4.64 -5.25
N GLY A 272 14.25 4.63 -4.34
CA GLY A 272 14.32 5.58 -3.24
C GLY A 272 13.24 5.41 -2.16
N ILE A 273 12.51 4.28 -2.15
CA ILE A 273 11.51 4.03 -1.11
C ILE A 273 12.24 3.66 0.18
N PRO A 274 12.02 4.42 1.27
CA PRO A 274 12.79 4.23 2.49
C PRO A 274 12.45 2.91 3.18
N VAL A 275 13.48 2.15 3.57
CA VAL A 275 13.38 1.00 4.47
C VAL A 275 14.17 1.36 5.73
N ARG A 276 13.47 1.81 6.77
CA ARG A 276 14.08 2.36 8.00
C ARG A 276 14.40 1.31 9.05
N SER A 277 13.97 0.08 8.85
CA SER A 277 14.24 -1.04 9.75
C SER A 277 15.47 -1.82 9.33
N SER A 278 16.03 -2.60 10.25
CA SER A 278 17.00 -3.62 9.89
C SER A 278 16.33 -4.73 9.07
N MET A 279 17.04 -5.26 8.07
CA MET A 279 16.57 -6.38 7.26
C MET A 279 16.12 -7.57 8.12
N LEU A 280 16.91 -7.90 9.14
CA LEU A 280 16.63 -9.01 10.05
C LEU A 280 15.31 -8.81 10.81
N SER A 281 15.07 -7.60 11.35
CA SER A 281 13.82 -7.31 12.08
C SER A 281 12.59 -7.47 11.18
N THR A 282 12.70 -7.01 9.93
CA THR A 282 11.62 -7.16 8.95
C THR A 282 11.38 -8.63 8.57
N LEU A 283 12.44 -9.40 8.37
CA LEU A 283 12.32 -10.84 8.11
C LEU A 283 11.65 -11.58 9.26
N VAL A 284 12.10 -11.32 10.50
CA VAL A 284 11.50 -11.94 11.71
C VAL A 284 10.02 -11.57 11.85
N PHE A 285 9.67 -10.31 11.54
CA PHE A 285 8.28 -9.88 11.53
C PHE A 285 7.44 -10.63 10.47
N MET A 286 7.99 -10.86 9.29
CA MET A 286 7.27 -11.48 8.17
C MET A 286 7.09 -13.00 8.30
N ILE A 287 7.84 -13.68 9.17
CA ILE A 287 7.70 -15.13 9.37
C ILE A 287 6.26 -15.54 9.70
N PRO A 288 5.63 -15.04 10.80
CA PRO A 288 4.27 -15.45 11.13
C PRO A 288 3.24 -14.99 10.09
N PHE A 289 3.50 -13.88 9.38
CA PHE A 289 2.65 -13.42 8.29
C PHE A 289 2.64 -14.44 7.13
N ILE A 290 3.79 -14.83 6.63
CA ILE A 290 3.92 -15.80 5.52
C ILE A 290 3.31 -17.15 5.94
N LEU A 291 3.64 -17.64 7.12
CA LEU A 291 3.12 -18.90 7.64
C LEU A 291 1.59 -18.89 7.76
N SER A 292 1.02 -17.82 8.30
CA SER A 292 -0.45 -17.69 8.44
C SER A 292 -1.17 -17.72 7.09
N ILE A 293 -0.58 -17.08 6.06
CA ILE A 293 -1.12 -17.13 4.70
C ILE A 293 -1.06 -18.54 4.11
N VAL A 294 0.07 -19.23 4.27
CA VAL A 294 0.22 -20.61 3.78
C VAL A 294 -0.80 -21.53 4.44
N PHE A 295 -0.93 -21.46 5.77
CA PHE A 295 -1.90 -22.27 6.49
C PHE A 295 -3.34 -21.90 6.13
N MET A 296 -3.66 -20.63 5.97
CA MET A 296 -4.96 -20.18 5.47
C MET A 296 -5.24 -20.76 4.07
N GLY A 297 -4.26 -20.73 3.16
CA GLY A 297 -4.38 -21.34 1.84
C GLY A 297 -4.64 -22.85 1.91
N LEU A 298 -3.96 -23.56 2.81
CA LEU A 298 -4.20 -24.99 3.03
C LEU A 298 -5.59 -25.28 3.63
N CYS A 299 -6.14 -24.38 4.46
CA CYS A 299 -7.53 -24.49 4.92
C CYS A 299 -8.52 -24.37 3.76
N LEU A 300 -8.27 -23.46 2.82
CA LEU A 300 -9.11 -23.22 1.66
C LEU A 300 -9.14 -24.43 0.69
N LEU A 301 -8.18 -25.36 0.76
CA LEU A 301 -8.19 -26.58 -0.04
C LEU A 301 -9.43 -27.46 0.21
N ASN A 302 -10.14 -27.26 1.31
CA ASN A 302 -11.41 -27.97 1.52
C ASN A 302 -12.45 -27.61 0.43
N PHE A 303 -12.39 -26.40 -0.10
CA PHE A 303 -13.30 -25.87 -1.14
C PHE A 303 -12.75 -26.09 -2.56
N VAL A 304 -11.45 -26.29 -2.71
CA VAL A 304 -10.75 -26.46 -3.99
C VAL A 304 -10.74 -27.94 -4.38
N ARG A 305 -11.35 -28.31 -5.50
CA ARG A 305 -11.31 -29.67 -6.07
C ARG A 305 -10.38 -29.77 -7.27
N ARG A 306 -10.34 -28.70 -8.08
CA ARG A 306 -9.50 -28.57 -9.28
C ARG A 306 -8.60 -27.34 -9.11
N ARG A 307 -7.56 -27.29 -9.92
CA ARG A 307 -6.64 -26.15 -9.89
C ARG A 307 -7.30 -24.82 -10.29
N GLU A 308 -8.32 -24.85 -11.16
CA GLU A 308 -9.09 -23.68 -11.58
C GLU A 308 -9.92 -23.11 -10.42
N ASP A 309 -10.48 -23.96 -9.57
CA ASP A 309 -11.27 -23.54 -8.40
C ASP A 309 -10.44 -22.65 -7.47
N ALA A 310 -9.12 -22.93 -7.37
CA ALA A 310 -8.21 -22.15 -6.55
C ALA A 310 -8.06 -20.70 -7.08
N ILE A 311 -7.91 -20.56 -8.38
CA ILE A 311 -7.75 -19.25 -9.02
C ILE A 311 -9.01 -18.41 -8.81
N MET A 312 -10.20 -18.99 -9.05
CA MET A 312 -11.48 -18.32 -8.83
C MET A 312 -11.66 -17.90 -7.36
N LEU A 313 -11.38 -18.78 -6.41
CA LEU A 313 -11.52 -18.51 -4.99
C LEU A 313 -10.63 -17.33 -4.56
N ILE A 314 -9.39 -17.26 -5.07
CA ILE A 314 -8.44 -16.21 -4.74
C ILE A 314 -8.87 -14.88 -5.38
N MET A 315 -9.34 -14.89 -6.62
CA MET A 315 -9.88 -13.69 -7.26
C MET A 315 -11.02 -13.07 -6.45
N TYR A 316 -11.96 -13.89 -5.96
CA TYR A 316 -13.08 -13.40 -5.15
C TYR A 316 -12.68 -12.94 -3.75
N THR A 317 -11.61 -13.47 -3.17
CA THR A 317 -11.17 -13.11 -1.81
C THR A 317 -10.11 -12.01 -1.77
N SER A 318 -9.38 -11.77 -2.86
CA SER A 318 -8.29 -10.80 -2.90
C SER A 318 -8.80 -9.37 -2.71
N LEU A 319 -9.82 -8.95 -3.46
CA LEU A 319 -10.36 -7.58 -3.38
C LEU A 319 -10.96 -7.25 -2.00
N PRO A 320 -11.80 -8.08 -1.38
CA PRO A 320 -12.22 -7.88 0.01
C PRO A 320 -11.04 -7.80 0.99
N SER A 321 -10.01 -8.64 0.80
CA SER A 321 -8.82 -8.60 1.66
C SER A 321 -8.11 -7.25 1.60
N VAL A 322 -7.99 -6.63 0.41
CA VAL A 322 -7.43 -5.28 0.24
C VAL A 322 -8.24 -4.24 1.01
N MET A 323 -9.57 -4.28 0.87
CA MET A 323 -10.47 -3.34 1.55
C MET A 323 -10.37 -3.46 3.07
N LEU A 324 -10.26 -4.69 3.59
CA LEU A 324 -10.19 -4.98 5.02
C LEU A 324 -8.85 -4.56 5.67
N THR A 325 -7.79 -4.30 4.91
CA THR A 325 -6.50 -3.85 5.48
C THR A 325 -6.60 -2.52 6.23
N GLY A 326 -7.64 -1.74 5.99
CA GLY A 326 -7.78 -0.39 6.53
C GLY A 326 -7.02 0.67 5.72
N PHE A 327 -6.50 0.28 4.56
CA PHE A 327 -5.73 1.14 3.67
C PHE A 327 -6.62 1.99 2.74
N SER A 328 -7.51 1.35 1.99
CA SER A 328 -8.44 2.05 1.08
C SER A 328 -9.46 2.88 1.86
N TRP A 329 -9.85 2.41 3.05
CA TRP A 329 -10.74 3.10 3.96
C TRP A 329 -10.22 2.96 5.39
N PRO A 330 -10.00 4.05 6.13
CA PRO A 330 -9.44 4.01 7.47
C PRO A 330 -10.24 3.09 8.41
N SER A 331 -9.56 2.23 9.14
CA SER A 331 -10.21 1.27 10.05
C SER A 331 -11.08 1.94 11.13
N VAL A 332 -10.77 3.19 11.51
CA VAL A 332 -11.57 4.01 12.46
C VAL A 332 -12.94 4.36 11.88
N ALA A 333 -13.05 4.49 10.55
CA ALA A 333 -14.30 4.82 9.85
C ALA A 333 -15.07 3.57 9.39
N MET A 334 -14.56 2.36 9.65
CA MET A 334 -15.25 1.12 9.34
C MET A 334 -16.30 0.78 10.43
N PRO A 335 -17.43 0.15 10.06
CA PRO A 335 -18.32 -0.46 11.03
C PRO A 335 -17.56 -1.41 11.95
N GLN A 336 -17.89 -1.37 13.26
CA GLN A 336 -17.12 -2.12 14.27
C GLN A 336 -17.04 -3.63 14.00
N TRP A 337 -18.14 -4.25 13.56
CA TRP A 337 -18.18 -5.67 13.22
C TRP A 337 -17.24 -6.01 12.07
N LEU A 338 -17.16 -5.14 11.05
CA LEU A 338 -16.28 -5.33 9.90
C LEU A 338 -14.81 -5.15 10.28
N ASN A 339 -14.51 -4.18 11.14
CA ASN A 339 -13.18 -3.99 11.68
C ASN A 339 -12.71 -5.22 12.49
N ILE A 340 -13.58 -5.80 13.34
CA ILE A 340 -13.27 -7.03 14.07
C ILE A 340 -13.03 -8.20 13.09
N PHE A 341 -13.91 -8.35 12.09
CA PHE A 341 -13.77 -9.39 11.08
C PHE A 341 -12.48 -9.26 10.27
N SER A 342 -12.01 -8.04 10.03
CA SER A 342 -10.78 -7.79 9.28
C SER A 342 -9.54 -8.46 9.90
N TYR A 343 -9.51 -8.65 11.22
CA TYR A 343 -8.38 -9.29 11.92
C TYR A 343 -8.26 -10.80 11.65
N ILE A 344 -9.25 -11.43 11.04
CA ILE A 344 -9.16 -12.82 10.59
C ILE A 344 -8.22 -12.91 9.37
N VAL A 345 -8.12 -11.84 8.57
CA VAL A 345 -7.28 -11.81 7.37
C VAL A 345 -5.86 -11.41 7.73
N PRO A 346 -4.83 -12.24 7.45
CA PRO A 346 -3.44 -11.96 7.83
C PRO A 346 -2.91 -10.61 7.31
N THR A 347 -3.36 -10.16 6.12
CA THR A 347 -2.96 -8.87 5.55
C THR A 347 -3.30 -7.67 6.41
N THR A 348 -4.37 -7.71 7.21
CA THR A 348 -4.76 -6.61 8.10
C THR A 348 -3.68 -6.34 9.15
N LEU A 349 -3.21 -7.37 9.85
CA LEU A 349 -2.13 -7.25 10.82
C LEU A 349 -0.77 -7.08 10.13
N GLY A 350 -0.55 -7.82 9.05
CA GLY A 350 0.67 -7.78 8.27
C GLY A 350 0.95 -6.39 7.68
N ALA A 351 -0.05 -5.74 7.08
CA ALA A 351 0.12 -4.41 6.50
C ALA A 351 0.41 -3.35 7.56
N LYS A 352 -0.35 -3.33 8.67
CA LYS A 352 -0.14 -2.38 9.77
C LYS A 352 1.27 -2.51 10.36
N GLY A 353 1.70 -3.72 10.66
CA GLY A 353 3.03 -3.94 11.22
C GLY A 353 4.15 -3.74 10.22
N PHE A 354 3.97 -4.14 8.95
CA PHE A 354 4.96 -3.96 7.90
C PHE A 354 5.25 -2.47 7.62
N ILE A 355 4.21 -1.62 7.56
CA ILE A 355 4.36 -0.17 7.45
C ILE A 355 5.09 0.37 8.67
N SER A 356 4.68 -0.01 9.87
CA SER A 356 5.29 0.47 11.10
C SER A 356 6.78 0.14 11.16
N ILE A 357 7.18 -1.07 10.77
CA ILE A 357 8.58 -1.49 10.81
C ILE A 357 9.38 -0.88 9.66
N THR A 358 8.90 -0.93 8.42
CA THR A 358 9.67 -0.48 7.26
C THR A 358 9.67 1.03 7.08
N GLN A 359 8.53 1.69 7.24
CA GLN A 359 8.40 3.13 6.99
C GLN A 359 8.64 3.97 8.23
N MET A 360 8.14 3.53 9.39
CA MET A 360 8.30 4.27 10.64
C MET A 360 9.57 3.89 11.41
N GLY A 361 10.26 2.80 11.02
CA GLY A 361 11.44 2.32 11.73
C GLY A 361 11.13 1.81 13.15
N ALA A 362 9.89 1.38 13.39
CA ALA A 362 9.46 0.90 14.69
C ALA A 362 10.22 -0.37 15.11
N HIS A 363 10.63 -0.44 16.37
CA HIS A 363 11.22 -1.65 16.93
C HIS A 363 10.19 -2.78 17.02
N LEU A 364 10.64 -4.03 16.96
CA LEU A 364 9.77 -5.21 17.05
C LEU A 364 8.93 -5.21 18.34
N THR A 365 9.48 -4.67 19.43
CA THR A 365 8.77 -4.50 20.70
C THR A 365 7.56 -3.57 20.61
N THR A 366 7.65 -2.52 19.81
CA THR A 366 6.56 -1.54 19.61
C THR A 366 5.41 -2.15 18.83
N ILE A 367 5.71 -3.01 17.86
CA ILE A 367 4.72 -3.67 16.99
C ILE A 367 4.33 -5.07 17.49
N MET A 368 4.74 -5.43 18.71
CA MET A 368 4.48 -6.74 19.31
C MET A 368 3.00 -7.16 19.25
N PRO A 369 2.00 -6.28 19.46
CA PRO A 369 0.60 -6.66 19.33
C PRO A 369 0.24 -7.22 17.95
N TYR A 370 0.75 -6.62 16.87
CA TYR A 370 0.54 -7.12 15.51
C TYR A 370 1.27 -8.44 15.27
N TRP A 371 2.50 -8.54 15.74
CA TRP A 371 3.33 -9.74 15.60
C TRP A 371 2.75 -10.94 16.35
N LEU A 372 2.35 -10.76 17.61
CA LEU A 372 1.68 -11.80 18.40
C LEU A 372 0.31 -12.16 17.84
N GLY A 373 -0.46 -11.17 17.33
CA GLY A 373 -1.71 -11.42 16.65
C GLY A 373 -1.53 -12.32 15.42
N MET A 374 -0.47 -12.10 14.62
CA MET A 374 -0.14 -12.98 13.48
C MET A 374 0.29 -14.38 13.91
N TRP A 375 1.03 -14.52 15.02
CA TRP A 375 1.33 -15.84 15.59
C TRP A 375 0.06 -16.55 16.07
N GLY A 376 -0.87 -15.82 16.67
CA GLY A 376 -2.20 -16.35 17.03
C GLY A 376 -2.96 -16.89 15.81
N LEU A 377 -3.04 -16.09 14.72
CA LEU A 377 -3.63 -16.53 13.46
C LEU A 377 -2.90 -17.72 12.86
N CYS A 378 -1.57 -17.72 12.89
CA CYS A 378 -0.73 -18.80 12.42
C CYS A 378 -1.08 -20.13 13.12
N LEU A 379 -1.22 -20.12 14.45
CA LEU A 379 -1.59 -21.31 15.23
C LEU A 379 -3.02 -21.78 14.91
N VAL A 380 -3.98 -20.87 14.83
CA VAL A 380 -5.36 -21.21 14.47
C VAL A 380 -5.41 -21.85 13.08
N TYR A 381 -4.79 -21.21 12.09
CA TYR A 381 -4.79 -21.74 10.73
C TYR A 381 -3.96 -23.02 10.58
N LEU A 382 -2.89 -23.21 11.35
CA LEU A 382 -2.13 -24.46 11.39
C LEU A 382 -3.02 -25.63 11.81
N VAL A 383 -3.79 -25.45 12.89
CA VAL A 383 -4.71 -26.49 13.40
C VAL A 383 -5.78 -26.78 12.34
N LEU A 384 -6.42 -25.74 11.80
CA LEU A 384 -7.45 -25.90 10.77
C LEU A 384 -6.92 -26.53 9.48
N ALA A 385 -5.71 -26.14 9.02
CA ALA A 385 -5.05 -26.70 7.85
C ALA A 385 -4.76 -28.20 8.05
N THR A 386 -4.30 -28.57 9.23
CA THR A 386 -4.02 -29.97 9.56
C THR A 386 -5.30 -30.82 9.56
N PHE A 387 -6.40 -30.31 10.13
CA PHE A 387 -7.69 -30.98 10.05
C PHE A 387 -8.22 -31.07 8.61
N THR A 388 -8.06 -30.01 7.82
CA THR A 388 -8.45 -29.98 6.40
C THR A 388 -7.67 -31.04 5.62
N LEU A 389 -6.35 -31.09 5.78
CA LEU A 389 -5.50 -32.03 5.07
C LEU A 389 -5.84 -33.48 5.49
N LYS A 390 -6.02 -33.76 6.79
CA LYS A 390 -6.52 -35.07 7.28
C LYS A 390 -7.82 -35.45 6.59
N LYS A 391 -8.81 -34.54 6.50
CA LYS A 391 -10.09 -34.80 5.85
C LYS A 391 -9.94 -35.11 4.35
N VAL A 392 -9.02 -34.42 3.69
CA VAL A 392 -8.72 -34.62 2.26
C VAL A 392 -8.00 -35.97 2.02
N LEU A 393 -7.10 -36.36 2.92
CA LEU A 393 -6.41 -37.67 2.85
C LEU A 393 -7.34 -38.88 3.08
N ASN A 394 -8.41 -38.66 3.84
CA ASN A 394 -9.39 -39.72 4.16
C ASN A 394 -10.55 -39.83 3.16
N LYS A 395 -10.69 -38.88 2.23
CA LYS A 395 -11.63 -38.93 1.11
C LYS A 395 -10.98 -39.59 -0.11
#